data_ade81613ba805979faf44833d4e927ce
#
_entry.id   ade81613ba805979faf44833d4e927ce
#
_cell.length_a   1.000
_cell.length_b   1.000
_cell.length_c   1.000
_cell.angle_alpha   90.00
_cell.angle_beta   90.00
_cell.angle_gamma   90.00
#
_symmetry.space_group_name_H-M   'P 1'
#
loop_
_entity.id
_entity.type
_entity.pdbx_description
1 polymer ?
#
loop_
_entity_poly.entity_id
_entity_poly.type
_entity_poly.pdbx_seq_one_letter_code
_entity_poly.pdbx_strand_id
1 'polypeptide(L)'
;MRTSSEEDYLKAIYALSDSDNGASTNALANHLNMKASSITDMLKKLSDKGWVNYEKYKGASLNVDGKIIALNIVRKHRLWETFLVKKLNFKWDEVHEIAEQLEHIKSNELVDRLDDFLGNPEFDPHGDPIPNKDHEITDSRKRSYLSEVEINKEVIIIGVKDSSAPLLQYLEKENMILGKHIIVLEIHDFDKSLRISINGKELNISERVAQNVLVQTN
;
A
#
# COMPACT_ATOMS: atom_id res chain seq x y z
N MET A 1 -14.74 20.47 -10.82
CA MET A 1 -14.84 19.71 -9.55
C MET A 1 -14.59 18.25 -9.88
N ARG A 2 -13.74 17.53 -9.13
CA ARG A 2 -13.47 16.10 -9.32
C ARG A 2 -14.58 15.28 -8.71
N THR A 3 -14.87 14.11 -9.28
CA THR A 3 -15.75 13.09 -8.70
C THR A 3 -14.91 12.04 -7.98
N SER A 4 -15.49 11.32 -7.01
CA SER A 4 -14.81 10.21 -6.33
C SER A 4 -14.30 9.18 -7.33
N SER A 5 -15.11 8.80 -8.32
CA SER A 5 -14.67 7.86 -9.35
C SER A 5 -13.44 8.35 -10.15
N GLU A 6 -13.31 9.64 -10.44
CA GLU A 6 -12.09 10.17 -11.08
C GLU A 6 -10.87 10.06 -10.15
N GLU A 7 -11.09 10.25 -8.86
CA GLU A 7 -10.06 10.10 -7.82
C GLU A 7 -9.59 8.65 -7.70
N ASP A 8 -10.53 7.68 -7.68
CA ASP A 8 -10.22 6.24 -7.65
C ASP A 8 -9.36 5.82 -8.84
N TYR A 9 -9.69 6.31 -10.04
CA TYR A 9 -8.90 5.99 -11.22
C TYR A 9 -7.48 6.56 -11.15
N LEU A 10 -7.31 7.80 -10.67
CA LEU A 10 -5.98 8.40 -10.52
C LEU A 10 -5.15 7.64 -9.48
N LYS A 11 -5.75 7.24 -8.36
CA LYS A 11 -5.13 6.40 -7.34
C LYS A 11 -4.72 5.03 -7.91
N ALA A 12 -5.62 4.38 -8.67
CA ALA A 12 -5.34 3.09 -9.30
C ALA A 12 -4.22 3.18 -10.35
N ILE A 13 -4.19 4.23 -11.18
CA ILE A 13 -3.10 4.45 -12.14
C ILE A 13 -1.79 4.63 -11.38
N TYR A 14 -1.77 5.42 -10.30
CA TYR A 14 -0.59 5.60 -9.47
C TYR A 14 -0.07 4.27 -8.90
N ALA A 15 -0.97 3.45 -8.35
CA ALA A 15 -0.62 2.16 -7.73
C ALA A 15 -0.11 1.11 -8.73
N LEU A 16 -0.59 1.16 -9.99
CA LEU A 16 -0.29 0.16 -11.01
C LEU A 16 0.77 0.60 -12.03
N SER A 17 1.22 1.86 -11.97
CA SER A 17 2.28 2.34 -12.87
C SER A 17 3.65 1.97 -12.31
N ASP A 18 4.39 1.15 -13.05
CA ASP A 18 5.83 0.98 -12.83
C ASP A 18 6.58 2.20 -13.39
N SER A 19 7.83 2.40 -12.94
CA SER A 19 8.67 3.56 -13.28
C SER A 19 8.76 3.88 -14.79
N ASP A 20 8.62 2.87 -15.65
CA ASP A 20 8.83 2.98 -17.10
C ASP A 20 7.59 2.66 -17.94
N ASN A 21 6.56 2.03 -17.36
CA ASN A 21 5.36 1.64 -18.08
C ASN A 21 4.10 2.12 -17.37
N GLY A 22 3.19 2.73 -18.14
CA GLY A 22 1.87 3.11 -17.64
C GLY A 22 1.01 1.90 -17.26
N ALA A 23 -0.02 2.12 -16.46
CA ALA A 23 -1.00 1.10 -16.09
C ALA A 23 -1.79 0.64 -17.31
N SER A 24 -1.81 -0.68 -17.60
CA SER A 24 -2.60 -1.21 -18.71
C SER A 24 -4.10 -1.14 -18.41
N THR A 25 -4.93 -1.00 -19.46
CA THR A 25 -6.40 -1.00 -19.34
C THR A 25 -6.91 -2.28 -18.64
N ASN A 26 -6.29 -3.43 -18.90
CA ASN A 26 -6.69 -4.69 -18.28
C ASN A 26 -6.30 -4.73 -16.79
N ALA A 27 -5.11 -4.23 -16.41
CA ALA A 27 -4.71 -4.13 -15.02
C ALA A 27 -5.66 -3.23 -14.22
N LEU A 28 -6.02 -2.07 -14.78
CA LEU A 28 -7.00 -1.16 -14.20
C LEU A 28 -8.39 -1.79 -14.10
N ALA A 29 -8.83 -2.53 -15.13
CA ALA A 29 -10.13 -3.22 -15.14
C ALA A 29 -10.21 -4.27 -14.01
N ASN A 30 -9.15 -5.04 -13.82
CA ASN A 30 -9.07 -6.02 -12.75
C ASN A 30 -9.01 -5.35 -11.37
N HIS A 31 -8.17 -4.32 -11.21
CA HIS A 31 -7.99 -3.63 -9.93
C HIS A 31 -9.26 -2.91 -9.46
N LEU A 32 -9.96 -2.22 -10.38
CA LEU A 32 -11.19 -1.48 -10.08
C LEU A 32 -12.46 -2.35 -10.20
N ASN A 33 -12.32 -3.64 -10.54
CA ASN A 33 -13.43 -4.55 -10.80
C ASN A 33 -14.47 -3.98 -11.79
N MET A 34 -13.99 -3.42 -12.91
CA MET A 34 -14.80 -2.74 -13.92
C MET A 34 -14.57 -3.32 -15.32
N LYS A 35 -15.51 -3.05 -16.24
CA LYS A 35 -15.35 -3.45 -17.65
C LYS A 35 -14.28 -2.60 -18.34
N ALA A 36 -13.47 -3.23 -19.21
CA ALA A 36 -12.41 -2.53 -19.97
C ALA A 36 -12.93 -1.36 -20.83
N SER A 37 -14.17 -1.40 -21.32
CA SER A 37 -14.80 -0.29 -22.02
C SER A 37 -14.98 0.93 -21.13
N SER A 38 -15.47 0.74 -19.89
CA SER A 38 -15.65 1.83 -18.92
C SER A 38 -14.30 2.43 -18.51
N ILE A 39 -13.26 1.59 -18.37
CA ILE A 39 -11.88 2.07 -18.13
C ILE A 39 -11.43 2.97 -19.27
N THR A 40 -11.57 2.51 -20.53
CA THR A 40 -11.15 3.26 -21.72
C THR A 40 -11.84 4.63 -21.79
N ASP A 41 -13.14 4.69 -21.53
CA ASP A 41 -13.90 5.95 -21.58
C ASP A 41 -13.47 6.92 -20.48
N MET A 42 -13.24 6.42 -19.27
CA MET A 42 -12.73 7.26 -18.18
C MET A 42 -11.29 7.73 -18.45
N LEU A 43 -10.40 6.88 -18.99
CA LEU A 43 -9.04 7.28 -19.34
C LEU A 43 -9.02 8.41 -20.38
N LYS A 44 -9.89 8.37 -21.40
CA LYS A 44 -10.05 9.48 -22.35
C LYS A 44 -10.48 10.76 -21.64
N LYS A 45 -11.51 10.68 -20.78
CA LYS A 45 -12.00 11.81 -20.00
C LYS A 45 -10.93 12.42 -19.10
N LEU A 46 -10.09 11.60 -18.45
CA LEU A 46 -8.98 12.06 -17.61
C LEU A 46 -7.86 12.66 -18.45
N SER A 47 -7.62 12.13 -19.64
CA SER A 47 -6.67 12.67 -20.63
C SER A 47 -7.13 14.02 -21.15
N ASP A 48 -8.42 14.19 -21.48
CA ASP A 48 -9.01 15.47 -21.93
C ASP A 48 -8.92 16.53 -20.82
N LYS A 49 -8.93 16.13 -19.53
CA LYS A 49 -8.71 17.01 -18.39
C LYS A 49 -7.23 17.32 -18.13
N GLY A 50 -6.33 16.71 -18.86
CA GLY A 50 -4.91 16.91 -18.73
C GLY A 50 -4.32 16.32 -17.44
N TRP A 51 -4.88 15.22 -16.89
CA TRP A 51 -4.34 14.55 -15.69
C TRP A 51 -3.64 13.24 -16.02
N VAL A 52 -3.93 12.68 -17.19
CA VAL A 52 -3.43 11.37 -17.62
C VAL A 52 -2.89 11.47 -19.05
N ASN A 53 -1.75 10.85 -19.30
CA ASN A 53 -1.28 10.55 -20.65
C ASN A 53 -1.81 9.16 -21.00
N TYR A 54 -2.74 9.09 -21.93
CA TYR A 54 -3.35 7.84 -22.38
C TYR A 54 -3.03 7.54 -23.84
N GLU A 55 -2.42 6.39 -24.09
CA GLU A 55 -2.21 5.87 -25.44
C GLU A 55 -2.88 4.50 -25.58
N LYS A 56 -3.70 4.38 -26.64
CA LYS A 56 -4.37 3.11 -26.94
C LYS A 56 -3.33 2.00 -27.09
N TYR A 57 -3.53 0.88 -26.40
CA TYR A 57 -2.65 -0.29 -26.33
C TYR A 57 -1.34 -0.14 -25.52
N LYS A 58 -0.96 1.06 -25.13
CA LYS A 58 0.23 1.28 -24.28
C LYS A 58 -0.11 1.50 -22.81
N GLY A 59 -1.37 1.85 -22.53
CA GLY A 59 -1.83 2.10 -21.16
C GLY A 59 -1.93 3.59 -20.81
N ALA A 60 -1.96 3.88 -19.52
CA ALA A 60 -2.15 5.21 -18.98
C ALA A 60 -1.09 5.51 -17.92
N SER A 61 -0.51 6.71 -17.96
CA SER A 61 0.39 7.24 -16.94
C SER A 61 -0.10 8.59 -16.44
N LEU A 62 0.20 8.93 -15.19
CA LEU A 62 -0.14 10.24 -14.64
C LEU A 62 0.83 11.30 -15.15
N ASN A 63 0.31 12.47 -15.50
CA ASN A 63 1.15 13.65 -15.62
C ASN A 63 1.39 14.28 -14.24
N VAL A 64 2.06 15.44 -14.17
CA VAL A 64 2.41 16.10 -12.90
C VAL A 64 1.17 16.41 -12.06
N ASP A 65 0.13 17.02 -12.65
CA ASP A 65 -1.10 17.36 -11.94
C ASP A 65 -1.88 16.10 -11.48
N GLY A 66 -1.96 15.10 -12.35
CA GLY A 66 -2.57 13.81 -12.01
C GLY A 66 -1.87 13.11 -10.86
N LYS A 67 -0.54 13.16 -10.82
CA LYS A 67 0.28 12.59 -9.74
C LYS A 67 0.04 13.32 -8.41
N ILE A 68 -0.01 14.64 -8.42
CA ILE A 68 -0.33 15.45 -7.23
C ILE A 68 -1.70 15.07 -6.67
N ILE A 69 -2.70 14.92 -7.55
CA ILE A 69 -4.06 14.51 -7.14
C ILE A 69 -4.02 13.11 -6.53
N ALA A 70 -3.39 12.14 -7.19
CA ALA A 70 -3.29 10.76 -6.71
C ALA A 70 -2.60 10.69 -5.35
N LEU A 71 -1.47 11.38 -5.17
CA LEU A 71 -0.73 11.41 -3.91
C LEU A 71 -1.53 12.04 -2.77
N ASN A 72 -2.35 13.05 -3.06
CA ASN A 72 -3.26 13.63 -2.06
C ASN A 72 -4.31 12.61 -1.59
N ILE A 73 -4.85 11.80 -2.50
CA ILE A 73 -5.81 10.74 -2.15
C ILE A 73 -5.12 9.65 -1.34
N VAL A 74 -3.94 9.19 -1.76
CA VAL A 74 -3.12 8.22 -1.02
C VAL A 74 -2.80 8.72 0.40
N ARG A 75 -2.43 10.01 0.54
CA ARG A 75 -2.19 10.63 1.85
C ARG A 75 -3.43 10.54 2.75
N LYS A 76 -4.60 10.92 2.23
CA LYS A 76 -5.86 10.86 2.97
C LYS A 76 -6.18 9.44 3.40
N HIS A 77 -6.10 8.48 2.46
CA HIS A 77 -6.34 7.07 2.72
C HIS A 77 -5.50 6.57 3.89
N ARG A 78 -4.18 6.73 3.83
CA ARG A 78 -3.22 6.24 4.83
C ARG A 78 -3.35 6.95 6.19
N LEU A 79 -3.70 8.24 6.20
CA LEU A 79 -3.99 8.96 7.45
C LEU A 79 -5.28 8.46 8.10
N TRP A 80 -6.32 8.17 7.32
CA TRP A 80 -7.56 7.59 7.85
C TRP A 80 -7.34 6.19 8.38
N GLU A 81 -6.64 5.31 7.69
CA GLU A 81 -6.26 3.99 8.22
C GLU A 81 -5.51 4.11 9.54
N THR A 82 -4.53 5.02 9.59
CA THR A 82 -3.76 5.29 10.82
C THR A 82 -4.64 5.78 11.96
N PHE A 83 -5.60 6.66 11.69
CA PHE A 83 -6.56 7.15 12.69
C PHE A 83 -7.47 6.02 13.19
N LEU A 84 -8.03 5.25 12.30
CA LEU A 84 -8.91 4.13 12.63
C LEU A 84 -8.21 3.11 13.53
N VAL A 85 -6.98 2.74 13.21
CA VAL A 85 -6.21 1.79 14.03
C VAL A 85 -5.77 2.42 15.35
N LYS A 86 -5.07 3.57 15.32
CA LYS A 86 -4.42 4.13 16.51
C LYS A 86 -5.38 4.82 17.49
N LYS A 87 -6.52 5.31 17.02
CA LYS A 87 -7.45 6.13 17.86
C LYS A 87 -8.79 5.47 18.10
N LEU A 88 -9.27 4.66 17.15
CA LEU A 88 -10.56 3.97 17.27
C LEU A 88 -10.42 2.48 17.53
N ASN A 89 -9.17 1.95 17.61
CA ASN A 89 -8.86 0.55 17.88
C ASN A 89 -9.49 -0.45 16.89
N PHE A 90 -9.67 -0.04 15.65
CA PHE A 90 -9.95 -0.98 14.57
C PHE A 90 -8.72 -1.86 14.33
N LYS A 91 -8.96 -3.08 13.88
CA LYS A 91 -7.86 -3.93 13.43
C LYS A 91 -7.35 -3.45 12.07
N TRP A 92 -6.10 -3.73 11.78
CA TRP A 92 -5.45 -3.32 10.54
C TRP A 92 -6.05 -3.96 9.28
N ASP A 93 -6.73 -5.11 9.40
CA ASP A 93 -7.46 -5.80 8.33
C ASP A 93 -8.89 -5.27 8.10
N GLU A 94 -9.38 -4.35 8.98
CA GLU A 94 -10.75 -3.83 8.92
C GLU A 94 -10.82 -2.39 8.35
N VAL A 95 -9.68 -1.70 8.20
CA VAL A 95 -9.66 -0.25 7.98
C VAL A 95 -9.72 0.18 6.51
N HIS A 96 -9.31 -0.69 5.59
CA HIS A 96 -9.16 -0.34 4.17
C HIS A 96 -10.48 0.17 3.56
N GLU A 97 -11.56 -0.58 3.68
CA GLU A 97 -12.86 -0.22 3.09
C GLU A 97 -13.46 1.07 3.70
N ILE A 98 -13.16 1.35 4.97
CA ILE A 98 -13.60 2.56 5.65
C ILE A 98 -12.77 3.76 5.14
N ALA A 99 -11.46 3.59 5.01
CA ALA A 99 -10.57 4.61 4.50
C ALA A 99 -10.89 4.99 3.05
N GLU A 100 -11.26 4.01 2.18
CA GLU A 100 -11.76 4.22 0.82
C GLU A 100 -12.96 5.20 0.79
N GLN A 101 -13.86 5.12 1.75
CA GLN A 101 -15.01 6.03 1.83
C GLN A 101 -14.59 7.42 2.33
N LEU A 102 -13.64 7.50 3.26
CA LEU A 102 -13.22 8.74 3.91
C LEU A 102 -12.22 9.56 3.07
N GLU A 103 -11.45 8.93 2.18
CA GLU A 103 -10.42 9.60 1.38
C GLU A 103 -10.96 10.68 0.43
N HIS A 104 -12.27 10.62 0.10
CA HIS A 104 -12.94 11.60 -0.77
C HIS A 104 -13.39 12.88 -0.07
N ILE A 105 -13.11 13.03 1.21
CA ILE A 105 -13.37 14.27 1.96
C ILE A 105 -12.56 15.42 1.33
N LYS A 106 -13.26 16.53 1.01
CA LYS A 106 -12.69 17.64 0.24
C LYS A 106 -11.94 18.67 1.08
N SER A 107 -12.08 18.63 2.40
CA SER A 107 -11.43 19.59 3.30
C SER A 107 -9.95 19.23 3.51
N ASN A 108 -9.05 19.96 2.85
CA ASN A 108 -7.62 19.80 3.09
C ASN A 108 -7.25 20.20 4.53
N GLU A 109 -7.89 21.24 5.07
CA GLU A 109 -7.67 21.66 6.47
C GLU A 109 -7.97 20.53 7.46
N LEU A 110 -9.04 19.73 7.23
CA LEU A 110 -9.34 18.59 8.08
C LEU A 110 -8.24 17.54 8.00
N VAL A 111 -7.71 17.29 6.81
CA VAL A 111 -6.65 16.31 6.59
C VAL A 111 -5.34 16.75 7.26
N ASP A 112 -5.00 18.03 7.17
CA ASP A 112 -3.80 18.57 7.82
C ASP A 112 -3.91 18.53 9.34
N ARG A 113 -5.09 18.86 9.90
CA ARG A 113 -5.34 18.72 11.33
C ARG A 113 -5.35 17.27 11.80
N LEU A 114 -5.79 16.34 10.95
CA LEU A 114 -5.73 14.90 11.24
C LEU A 114 -4.28 14.42 11.30
N ASP A 115 -3.44 14.86 10.36
CA ASP A 115 -2.02 14.54 10.32
C ASP A 115 -1.32 15.04 11.58
N ASP A 116 -1.52 16.33 11.94
CA ASP A 116 -0.99 16.91 13.18
C ASP A 116 -1.49 16.17 14.44
N PHE A 117 -2.78 15.84 14.50
CA PHE A 117 -3.38 15.09 15.61
C PHE A 117 -2.78 13.69 15.77
N LEU A 118 -2.37 13.07 14.68
CA LEU A 118 -1.70 11.76 14.67
C LEU A 118 -0.20 11.86 14.97
N GLY A 119 0.35 13.07 15.05
CA GLY A 119 1.78 13.33 15.30
C GLY A 119 2.64 13.19 14.05
N ASN A 120 2.08 13.52 12.88
CA ASN A 120 2.74 13.46 11.57
C ASN A 120 3.37 12.08 11.30
N PRO A 121 2.57 11.02 11.20
CA PRO A 121 3.07 9.66 11.02
C PRO A 121 3.72 9.50 9.64
N GLU A 122 4.92 8.92 9.61
CA GLU A 122 5.62 8.64 8.35
C GLU A 122 5.05 7.42 7.61
N PHE A 123 4.42 6.50 8.36
CA PHE A 123 3.91 5.23 7.82
C PHE A 123 2.52 4.93 8.37
N ASP A 124 1.72 4.29 7.53
CA ASP A 124 0.40 3.78 7.88
C ASP A 124 0.49 2.44 8.67
N PRO A 125 -0.66 1.84 9.09
CA PRO A 125 -0.66 0.58 9.82
C PRO A 125 -0.13 -0.63 9.04
N HIS A 126 -0.01 -0.55 7.73
CA HIS A 126 0.51 -1.61 6.86
C HIS A 126 2.00 -1.43 6.53
N GLY A 127 2.59 -0.31 6.96
CA GLY A 127 3.99 0.04 6.74
C GLY A 127 4.24 0.83 5.45
N ASP A 128 3.20 1.28 4.79
CA ASP A 128 3.31 2.11 3.59
C ASP A 128 3.61 3.58 3.93
N PRO A 129 4.52 4.26 3.21
CA PRO A 129 4.91 5.63 3.51
C PRO A 129 3.79 6.62 3.20
N ILE A 130 3.43 7.47 4.15
CA ILE A 130 2.40 8.50 3.99
C ILE A 130 2.99 9.69 3.23
N PRO A 131 2.42 10.12 2.09
CA PRO A 131 2.86 11.34 1.40
C PRO A 131 2.73 12.56 2.33
N ASN A 132 3.75 13.43 2.33
CA ASN A 132 3.69 14.67 3.08
C ASN A 132 2.72 15.69 2.42
N LYS A 133 2.53 16.86 3.04
CA LYS A 133 1.66 17.94 2.50
C LYS A 133 2.13 18.50 1.16
N ASP A 134 3.40 18.31 0.82
CA ASP A 134 3.99 18.74 -0.45
C ASP A 134 3.89 17.62 -1.51
N HIS A 135 3.17 16.54 -1.21
CA HIS A 135 2.95 15.37 -2.07
C HIS A 135 4.24 14.59 -2.39
N GLU A 136 5.18 14.60 -1.46
CA GLU A 136 6.41 13.83 -1.57
C GLU A 136 6.31 12.57 -0.70
N ILE A 137 6.88 11.48 -1.19
CA ILE A 137 7.05 10.24 -0.45
C ILE A 137 8.53 10.09 -0.14
N THR A 138 8.86 10.04 1.15
CA THR A 138 10.21 9.74 1.62
C THR A 138 10.18 8.41 2.37
N ASP A 139 10.95 7.46 1.90
CA ASP A 139 11.19 6.21 2.63
C ASP A 139 12.68 5.88 2.54
N SER A 140 13.40 6.17 3.62
CA SER A 140 14.83 5.90 3.72
C SER A 140 15.15 4.49 4.25
N ARG A 141 14.12 3.69 4.58
CA ARG A 141 14.30 2.34 5.11
C ARG A 141 14.86 1.42 4.02
N LYS A 142 15.91 0.68 4.35
CA LYS A 142 16.38 -0.43 3.49
C LYS A 142 15.42 -1.59 3.66
N ARG A 143 14.53 -1.76 2.67
CA ARG A 143 13.51 -2.80 2.66
C ARG A 143 13.96 -4.01 1.87
N SER A 144 13.71 -5.20 2.39
CA SER A 144 13.77 -6.47 1.67
C SER A 144 12.53 -7.31 2.01
N TYR A 145 12.28 -8.33 1.23
CA TYR A 145 11.27 -9.33 1.59
C TYR A 145 11.85 -10.32 2.59
N LEU A 146 11.02 -10.82 3.51
CA LEU A 146 11.45 -11.85 4.45
C LEU A 146 11.99 -13.10 3.76
N SER A 147 11.50 -13.41 2.57
CA SER A 147 12.01 -14.51 1.72
C SER A 147 13.45 -14.31 1.21
N GLU A 148 13.99 -13.10 1.29
CA GLU A 148 15.34 -12.74 0.83
C GLU A 148 16.35 -12.66 1.99
N VAL A 149 15.88 -12.88 3.22
CA VAL A 149 16.70 -12.77 4.42
C VAL A 149 17.56 -14.01 4.62
N GLU A 150 18.84 -13.80 4.88
CA GLU A 150 19.79 -14.89 5.16
C GLU A 150 19.47 -15.60 6.48
N ILE A 151 19.85 -16.89 6.57
CA ILE A 151 19.68 -17.71 7.78
C ILE A 151 20.48 -17.10 8.93
N ASN A 152 19.92 -17.15 10.15
CA ASN A 152 20.43 -16.60 11.39
C ASN A 152 20.56 -15.07 11.43
N LYS A 153 19.91 -14.37 10.50
CA LYS A 153 19.83 -12.92 10.52
C LYS A 153 18.57 -12.45 11.22
N GLU A 154 18.73 -11.53 12.14
CA GLU A 154 17.61 -10.85 12.80
C GLU A 154 17.16 -9.65 11.97
N VAL A 155 15.87 -9.52 11.78
CA VAL A 155 15.22 -8.44 11.04
C VAL A 155 13.97 -7.96 11.77
N ILE A 156 13.52 -6.74 11.44
CA ILE A 156 12.28 -6.16 12.00
C ILE A 156 11.22 -6.11 10.90
N ILE A 157 10.00 -6.52 11.21
CA ILE A 157 8.85 -6.35 10.30
C ILE A 157 8.53 -4.86 10.23
N ILE A 158 8.54 -4.31 9.01
CA ILE A 158 8.26 -2.89 8.75
C ILE A 158 7.06 -2.67 7.84
N GLY A 159 6.47 -3.71 7.30
CA GLY A 159 5.31 -3.61 6.42
C GLY A 159 4.92 -4.92 5.76
N VAL A 160 3.90 -4.82 4.93
CA VAL A 160 3.40 -5.90 4.06
C VAL A 160 3.26 -5.38 2.64
N LYS A 161 3.39 -6.28 1.65
CA LYS A 161 3.15 -5.97 0.24
C LYS A 161 1.67 -6.07 -0.12
N ASP A 162 1.01 -7.11 0.37
CA ASP A 162 -0.42 -7.39 0.18
C ASP A 162 -1.15 -7.13 1.51
N SER A 163 -2.11 -6.22 1.48
CA SER A 163 -2.95 -5.83 2.63
C SER A 163 -4.32 -6.54 2.61
N SER A 164 -4.45 -7.66 1.91
CA SER A 164 -5.68 -8.44 1.92
C SER A 164 -6.03 -8.95 3.33
N ALA A 165 -7.30 -8.86 3.71
CA ALA A 165 -7.75 -9.28 5.04
C ALA A 165 -7.33 -10.71 5.42
N PRO A 166 -7.38 -11.73 4.54
CA PRO A 166 -6.91 -13.07 4.89
C PRO A 166 -5.43 -13.13 5.27
N LEU A 167 -4.55 -12.36 4.59
CA LEU A 167 -3.14 -12.32 4.95
C LEU A 167 -2.92 -11.58 6.27
N LEU A 168 -3.53 -10.42 6.44
CA LEU A 168 -3.38 -9.63 7.67
C LEU A 168 -3.89 -10.39 8.91
N GLN A 169 -5.02 -11.08 8.81
CA GLN A 169 -5.56 -11.94 9.88
C GLN A 169 -4.60 -13.10 10.21
N TYR A 170 -4.01 -13.73 9.18
CA TYR A 170 -3.00 -14.77 9.39
C TYR A 170 -1.78 -14.20 10.12
N LEU A 171 -1.24 -13.06 9.69
CA LEU A 171 -0.09 -12.43 10.30
C LEU A 171 -0.37 -12.01 11.76
N GLU A 172 -1.55 -11.47 12.04
CA GLU A 172 -1.95 -11.12 13.40
C GLU A 172 -2.03 -12.34 14.32
N LYS A 173 -2.66 -13.42 13.83
CA LYS A 173 -2.75 -14.69 14.57
C LYS A 173 -1.39 -15.27 14.95
N GLU A 174 -0.41 -15.15 14.05
CA GLU A 174 0.95 -15.64 14.28
C GLU A 174 1.85 -14.57 14.95
N ASN A 175 1.28 -13.43 15.37
CA ASN A 175 1.99 -12.31 15.99
C ASN A 175 3.08 -11.70 15.09
N MET A 176 2.91 -11.81 13.76
CA MET A 176 3.78 -11.24 12.74
C MET A 176 3.35 -9.82 12.38
N ILE A 177 3.33 -8.91 13.37
CA ILE A 177 2.89 -7.51 13.21
C ILE A 177 4.09 -6.56 13.13
N LEU A 178 3.85 -5.33 12.68
CA LEU A 178 4.90 -4.31 12.53
C LEU A 178 5.68 -4.11 13.84
N GLY A 179 6.97 -3.92 13.72
CA GLY A 179 7.90 -3.73 14.85
C GLY A 179 8.36 -5.03 15.53
N LYS A 180 7.84 -6.20 15.14
CA LYS A 180 8.32 -7.48 15.69
C LYS A 180 9.62 -7.91 15.04
N HIS A 181 10.50 -8.45 15.89
CA HIS A 181 11.76 -9.04 15.48
C HIS A 181 11.54 -10.49 15.03
N ILE A 182 12.14 -10.84 13.92
CA ILE A 182 12.14 -12.19 13.33
C ILE A 182 13.59 -12.63 13.11
N ILE A 183 13.86 -13.90 13.41
CA ILE A 183 15.10 -14.57 13.02
C ILE A 183 14.71 -15.69 12.03
N VAL A 184 15.33 -15.72 10.85
CA VAL A 184 15.19 -16.83 9.91
C VAL A 184 16.09 -17.97 10.38
N LEU A 185 15.52 -19.11 10.77
CA LEU A 185 16.27 -20.26 11.28
C LEU A 185 16.67 -21.22 10.18
N GLU A 186 15.79 -21.42 9.18
CA GLU A 186 15.99 -22.38 8.11
C GLU A 186 15.15 -21.98 6.89
N ILE A 187 15.64 -22.30 5.70
CA ILE A 187 14.90 -22.21 4.43
C ILE A 187 14.90 -23.61 3.81
N HIS A 188 13.72 -24.16 3.58
CA HIS A 188 13.57 -25.50 3.01
C HIS A 188 13.78 -25.46 1.50
N ASP A 189 14.70 -26.29 1.00
CA ASP A 189 15.08 -26.26 -0.43
C ASP A 189 13.96 -26.69 -1.37
N PHE A 190 13.05 -27.56 -0.91
CA PHE A 190 12.01 -28.13 -1.73
C PHE A 190 10.91 -27.12 -2.12
N ASP A 191 10.41 -26.37 -1.15
CA ASP A 191 9.23 -25.49 -1.33
C ASP A 191 9.49 -24.04 -0.91
N LYS A 192 10.76 -23.73 -0.57
CA LYS A 192 11.19 -22.40 -0.09
C LYS A 192 10.40 -21.89 1.13
N SER A 193 9.71 -22.78 1.86
CA SER A 193 9.11 -22.41 3.14
C SER A 193 10.21 -22.08 4.16
N LEU A 194 9.89 -21.19 5.10
CA LEU A 194 10.84 -20.71 6.11
C LEU A 194 10.43 -21.19 7.50
N ARG A 195 11.42 -21.67 8.28
CA ARG A 195 11.29 -21.77 9.72
C ARG A 195 11.87 -20.51 10.35
N ILE A 196 11.05 -19.82 11.11
CA ILE A 196 11.39 -18.53 11.71
C ILE A 196 11.19 -18.57 13.22
N SER A 197 11.86 -17.67 13.95
CA SER A 197 11.60 -17.42 15.37
C SER A 197 11.08 -16.00 15.57
N ILE A 198 9.99 -15.88 16.33
CA ILE A 198 9.41 -14.59 16.78
C ILE A 198 9.26 -14.67 18.31
N ASN A 199 9.91 -13.76 19.02
CA ASN A 199 9.89 -13.75 20.49
C ASN A 199 10.21 -15.12 21.13
N GLY A 200 11.09 -15.91 20.50
CA GLY A 200 11.50 -17.24 20.98
C GLY A 200 10.51 -18.38 20.63
N LYS A 201 9.40 -18.09 19.96
CA LYS A 201 8.48 -19.09 19.41
C LYS A 201 8.84 -19.41 17.96
N GLU A 202 9.09 -20.66 17.65
CA GLU A 202 9.33 -21.10 16.28
C GLU A 202 8.01 -21.35 15.53
N LEU A 203 7.99 -20.99 14.26
CA LEU A 203 6.88 -21.30 13.38
C LEU A 203 7.36 -21.50 11.93
N ASN A 204 6.63 -22.28 11.16
CA ASN A 204 6.85 -22.46 9.74
C ASN A 204 5.88 -21.59 8.95
N ILE A 205 6.41 -20.86 7.98
CA ILE A 205 5.62 -20.02 7.06
C ILE A 205 5.90 -20.44 5.62
N SER A 206 4.91 -20.32 4.75
CA SER A 206 5.10 -20.57 3.33
C SER A 206 5.95 -19.49 2.67
N GLU A 207 6.60 -19.83 1.55
CA GLU A 207 7.30 -18.86 0.70
C GLU A 207 6.38 -17.67 0.33
N ARG A 208 5.12 -17.96 0.00
CA ARG A 208 4.14 -16.91 -0.35
C ARG A 208 3.94 -15.89 0.78
N VAL A 209 3.88 -16.33 2.02
CA VAL A 209 3.81 -15.41 3.17
C VAL A 209 5.10 -14.62 3.28
N ALA A 210 6.26 -15.27 3.20
CA ALA A 210 7.56 -14.61 3.30
C ALA A 210 7.80 -13.56 2.19
N GLN A 211 7.29 -13.78 0.99
CA GLN A 211 7.34 -12.83 -0.15
C GLN A 211 6.40 -11.62 0.04
N ASN A 212 5.53 -11.62 1.02
CA ASN A 212 4.60 -10.54 1.31
C ASN A 212 4.91 -9.78 2.61
N VAL A 213 5.88 -10.22 3.39
CA VAL A 213 6.34 -9.51 4.60
C VAL A 213 7.58 -8.70 4.28
N LEU A 214 7.49 -7.38 4.49
CA LEU A 214 8.60 -6.45 4.32
C LEU A 214 9.34 -6.30 5.64
N VAL A 215 10.66 -6.39 5.57
CA VAL A 215 11.55 -6.33 6.72
C VAL A 215 12.69 -5.35 6.49
N GLN A 216 13.25 -4.88 7.59
CA GLN A 216 14.46 -4.08 7.62
C GLN A 216 15.54 -4.84 8.42
N THR A 217 16.75 -4.86 7.88
CA THR A 217 17.94 -5.30 8.63
C THR A 217 18.42 -4.17 9.54
N ASN A 218 18.77 -4.52 10.76
CA ASN A 218 19.48 -3.60 11.65
C ASN A 218 20.86 -3.24 11.11
#